data_49aa99b175ed980b21579050f6c6c50f
#
_entry.id   49aa99b175ed980b21579050f6c6c50f
#
_cell.length_a   1.000
_cell.length_b   1.000
_cell.length_c   1.000
_cell.angle_alpha   90.00
_cell.angle_beta   90.00
_cell.angle_gamma   90.00
#
_symmetry.space_group_name_H-M   'P 1'
#
loop_
_entity.id
_entity.type
_entity.pdbx_description
1 polymer ?
#
loop_
_entity_poly.entity_id
_entity_poly.type
_entity_poly.pdbx_seq_one_letter_code
_entity_poly.pdbx_strand_id
1 'polypeptide(L)'
;MRIGIIGAGQLGRMLALAGIPLGLQFRFLDRSATAPAGQIAPLIVGEFEDRARLAELAAQVDVVTFDWENVSAAALSSFGADVPVRPPKVALSICQDRLLEKELFGKLGIPTPRFAAVDGRADFDAALAQVGIPGVLKTRRFGYDGKGQAIVRSARDAESAWSTLGGQAL
;
A
#
# COMPACT_ATOMS: atom_id res chain seq x y z
N MET A 1 23.69 -6.99 -9.19
CA MET A 1 22.31 -7.38 -8.85
C MET A 1 21.36 -6.47 -9.60
N ARG A 2 20.36 -7.04 -10.24
CA ARG A 2 19.32 -6.33 -11.00
C ARG A 2 18.05 -6.31 -10.17
N ILE A 3 17.51 -5.11 -9.95
CA ILE A 3 16.33 -4.89 -9.10
C ILE A 3 15.17 -4.43 -9.99
N GLY A 4 14.04 -5.15 -9.92
CA GLY A 4 12.79 -4.73 -10.50
C GLY A 4 11.97 -3.92 -9.51
N ILE A 5 11.39 -2.81 -9.94
CA ILE A 5 10.51 -2.00 -9.10
C ILE A 5 9.16 -1.84 -9.79
N ILE A 6 8.09 -2.26 -9.12
CA ILE A 6 6.70 -2.01 -9.54
C ILE A 6 6.30 -0.65 -8.99
N GLY A 7 5.96 0.28 -9.89
CA GLY A 7 5.88 1.69 -9.63
C GLY A 7 7.20 2.39 -10.02
N ALA A 8 7.10 3.45 -10.80
CA ALA A 8 8.24 4.24 -11.27
C ALA A 8 8.10 5.72 -10.88
N GLY A 9 7.47 5.95 -9.75
CA GLY A 9 7.26 7.27 -9.18
C GLY A 9 8.54 7.90 -8.64
N GLN A 10 8.37 8.93 -7.83
CA GLN A 10 9.50 9.65 -7.24
C GLN A 10 10.32 8.78 -6.27
N LEU A 11 9.67 7.92 -5.48
CA LEU A 11 10.37 7.04 -4.54
C LEU A 11 11.18 5.98 -5.29
N GLY A 12 10.60 5.34 -6.33
CA GLY A 12 11.32 4.43 -7.21
C GLY A 12 12.55 5.09 -7.84
N ARG A 13 12.41 6.33 -8.31
CA ARG A 13 13.54 7.13 -8.82
C ARG A 13 14.61 7.36 -7.75
N MET A 14 14.23 7.73 -6.53
CA MET A 14 15.18 7.96 -5.43
C MET A 14 15.92 6.68 -5.04
N LEU A 15 15.22 5.53 -5.00
CA LEU A 15 15.84 4.22 -4.75
C LEU A 15 16.92 3.90 -5.80
N ALA A 16 16.61 4.12 -7.08
CA ALA A 16 17.60 3.89 -8.14
C ALA A 16 18.77 4.84 -8.06
N LEU A 17 18.56 6.13 -7.83
CA LEU A 17 19.63 7.11 -7.64
C LEU A 17 20.56 6.75 -6.48
N ALA A 18 20.03 6.21 -5.39
CA ALA A 18 20.82 5.74 -4.26
C ALA A 18 21.57 4.44 -4.55
N GLY A 19 20.98 3.54 -5.35
CA GLY A 19 21.54 2.22 -5.61
C GLY A 19 22.54 2.16 -6.76
N ILE A 20 22.40 2.99 -7.80
CA ILE A 20 23.31 3.01 -8.95
C ILE A 20 24.79 3.19 -8.54
N PRO A 21 25.15 4.12 -7.64
CA PRO A 21 26.54 4.26 -7.18
C PRO A 21 27.07 3.02 -6.44
N LEU A 22 26.18 2.16 -5.93
CA LEU A 22 26.52 0.88 -5.29
C LEU A 22 26.65 -0.28 -6.29
N GLY A 23 26.59 -0.02 -7.58
CA GLY A 23 26.66 -1.03 -8.64
C GLY A 23 25.37 -1.80 -8.88
N LEU A 24 24.23 -1.33 -8.37
CA LEU A 24 22.92 -1.93 -8.61
C LEU A 24 22.36 -1.45 -9.95
N GLN A 25 21.61 -2.33 -10.61
CA GLN A 25 20.89 -2.03 -11.84
C GLN A 25 19.39 -2.10 -11.59
N PHE A 26 18.63 -1.24 -12.25
CA PHE A 26 17.20 -1.11 -12.04
C PHE A 26 16.41 -1.33 -13.31
N ARG A 27 15.19 -1.84 -13.14
CA ARG A 27 14.14 -1.95 -14.16
C ARG A 27 12.81 -1.57 -13.49
N PHE A 28 11.98 -0.82 -14.19
CA PHE A 28 10.70 -0.35 -13.68
C PHE A 28 9.53 -0.92 -14.47
N LEU A 29 8.40 -1.10 -13.81
CA LEU A 29 7.08 -1.29 -14.42
C LEU A 29 6.16 -0.20 -13.91
N ASP A 30 5.55 0.57 -14.81
CA ASP A 30 4.59 1.62 -14.47
C ASP A 30 3.57 1.81 -15.59
N ARG A 31 2.40 2.36 -15.25
CA ARG A 31 1.33 2.70 -16.18
C ARG A 31 1.71 3.87 -17.09
N SER A 32 2.47 4.80 -16.57
CA SER A 32 2.85 6.03 -17.25
C SER A 32 4.17 5.90 -17.99
N ALA A 33 4.16 6.12 -19.29
CA ALA A 33 5.38 6.20 -20.09
C ALA A 33 6.30 7.36 -19.69
N THR A 34 5.76 8.36 -18.96
CA THR A 34 6.50 9.53 -18.48
C THR A 34 6.84 9.45 -16.99
N ALA A 35 6.74 8.26 -16.39
CA ALA A 35 7.04 8.05 -14.98
C ALA A 35 8.46 8.51 -14.63
N PRO A 36 8.65 9.23 -13.50
CA PRO A 36 9.93 9.90 -13.17
C PRO A 36 11.16 8.99 -13.16
N ALA A 37 11.01 7.73 -12.73
CA ALA A 37 12.13 6.79 -12.69
C ALA A 37 12.57 6.29 -14.08
N GLY A 38 11.68 6.36 -15.08
CA GLY A 38 11.99 6.03 -16.48
C GLY A 38 13.05 6.95 -17.11
N GLN A 39 13.36 8.08 -16.48
CA GLN A 39 14.45 8.98 -16.93
C GLN A 39 15.84 8.45 -16.59
N ILE A 40 15.95 7.50 -15.66
CA ILE A 40 17.25 7.05 -15.12
C ILE A 40 17.51 5.55 -15.28
N ALA A 41 16.48 4.75 -15.57
CA ALA A 41 16.61 3.33 -15.83
C ALA A 41 15.47 2.84 -16.76
N PRO A 42 15.64 1.69 -17.44
CA PRO A 42 14.62 1.16 -18.34
C PRO A 42 13.27 0.97 -17.69
N LEU A 43 12.21 1.38 -18.39
CA LEU A 43 10.82 1.37 -17.98
C LEU A 43 10.00 0.45 -18.91
N ILE A 44 9.32 -0.51 -18.33
CA ILE A 44 8.27 -1.30 -18.98
C ILE A 44 6.95 -0.55 -18.72
N VAL A 45 6.23 -0.20 -19.78
CA VAL A 45 4.94 0.47 -19.66
C VAL A 45 3.82 -0.56 -19.70
N GLY A 46 2.95 -0.55 -18.66
CA GLY A 46 1.82 -1.46 -18.56
C GLY A 46 1.12 -1.40 -17.20
N GLU A 47 -0.04 -2.04 -17.12
CA GLU A 47 -0.78 -2.16 -15.88
C GLU A 47 -0.03 -3.06 -14.88
N PHE A 48 -0.19 -2.76 -13.60
CA PHE A 48 0.50 -3.51 -12.54
C PHE A 48 0.04 -4.97 -12.40
N GLU A 49 -1.13 -5.30 -12.95
CA GLU A 49 -1.71 -6.64 -12.99
C GLU A 49 -1.48 -7.36 -14.32
N ASP A 50 -0.84 -6.72 -15.29
CA ASP A 50 -0.56 -7.32 -16.60
C ASP A 50 0.51 -8.42 -16.47
N ARG A 51 0.06 -9.66 -16.58
CA ARG A 51 0.91 -10.85 -16.43
C ARG A 51 2.08 -10.89 -17.44
N ALA A 52 1.87 -10.39 -18.66
CA ALA A 52 2.91 -10.37 -19.66
C ALA A 52 4.01 -9.36 -19.27
N ARG A 53 3.63 -8.18 -18.78
CA ARG A 53 4.57 -7.16 -18.31
C ARG A 53 5.29 -7.57 -17.02
N LEU A 54 4.59 -8.25 -16.10
CA LEU A 54 5.22 -8.82 -14.91
C LEU A 54 6.23 -9.92 -15.28
N ALA A 55 5.92 -10.78 -16.25
CA ALA A 55 6.85 -11.79 -16.74
C ALA A 55 8.05 -11.16 -17.47
N GLU A 56 7.82 -10.11 -18.27
CA GLU A 56 8.87 -9.33 -18.92
C GLU A 56 9.83 -8.71 -17.88
N LEU A 57 9.30 -8.14 -16.79
CA LEU A 57 10.09 -7.62 -15.68
C LEU A 57 10.89 -8.75 -15.00
N ALA A 58 10.22 -9.86 -14.66
CA ALA A 58 10.85 -11.01 -14.00
C ALA A 58 12.05 -11.56 -14.79
N ALA A 59 11.95 -11.64 -16.10
CA ALA A 59 13.04 -12.14 -16.96
C ALA A 59 14.32 -11.27 -16.94
N GLN A 60 14.21 -10.03 -16.46
CA GLN A 60 15.30 -9.04 -16.53
C GLN A 60 15.94 -8.75 -15.17
N VAL A 61 15.44 -9.31 -14.07
CA VAL A 61 15.83 -8.92 -12.71
C VAL A 61 16.12 -10.11 -11.81
N ASP A 62 16.83 -9.89 -10.73
CA ASP A 62 17.19 -10.90 -9.73
C ASP A 62 16.28 -10.83 -8.49
N VAL A 63 15.62 -9.70 -8.26
CA VAL A 63 14.71 -9.45 -7.14
C VAL A 63 13.70 -8.38 -7.54
N VAL A 64 12.49 -8.45 -7.00
CA VAL A 64 11.44 -7.44 -7.21
C VAL A 64 11.10 -6.76 -5.89
N THR A 65 10.91 -5.44 -5.96
CA THR A 65 10.29 -4.63 -4.92
C THR A 65 9.17 -3.77 -5.53
N PHE A 66 8.52 -2.94 -4.73
CA PHE A 66 7.47 -2.04 -5.18
C PHE A 66 7.60 -0.67 -4.51
N ASP A 67 7.30 0.35 -5.26
CA ASP A 67 7.18 1.76 -4.84
C ASP A 67 5.69 2.08 -4.52
N TRP A 68 4.78 1.42 -5.25
CA TRP A 68 3.34 1.58 -5.10
C TRP A 68 2.75 0.53 -4.15
N GLU A 69 2.29 0.96 -2.96
CA GLU A 69 1.78 0.07 -1.91
C GLU A 69 0.46 -0.64 -2.26
N ASN A 70 -0.24 -0.19 -3.28
CA ASN A 70 -1.52 -0.80 -3.68
C ASN A 70 -1.39 -1.83 -4.82
N VAL A 71 -0.19 -2.34 -5.08
CA VAL A 71 0.01 -3.49 -5.98
C VAL A 71 -0.73 -4.71 -5.41
N SER A 72 -1.51 -5.40 -6.25
CA SER A 72 -2.29 -6.55 -5.78
C SER A 72 -1.39 -7.75 -5.40
N ALA A 73 -1.80 -8.49 -4.37
CA ALA A 73 -1.12 -9.73 -3.99
C ALA A 73 -1.11 -10.77 -5.12
N ALA A 74 -2.13 -10.73 -6.00
CA ALA A 74 -2.20 -11.58 -7.19
C ALA A 74 -1.10 -11.24 -8.21
N ALA A 75 -0.83 -9.93 -8.44
CA ALA A 75 0.28 -9.49 -9.28
C ALA A 75 1.63 -9.98 -8.73
N LEU A 76 1.86 -9.79 -7.43
CA LEU A 76 3.08 -10.28 -6.79
C LEU A 76 3.22 -11.81 -6.76
N SER A 77 2.12 -12.53 -6.85
CA SER A 77 2.13 -14.00 -6.96
C SER A 77 2.54 -14.52 -8.34
N SER A 78 2.64 -13.65 -9.34
CA SER A 78 3.15 -14.00 -10.68
C SER A 78 4.66 -14.23 -10.69
N PHE A 79 5.39 -13.70 -9.68
CA PHE A 79 6.83 -13.95 -9.54
C PHE A 79 7.07 -15.30 -8.89
N GLY A 80 7.90 -16.14 -9.54
CA GLY A 80 8.30 -17.45 -9.06
C GLY A 80 9.36 -17.39 -7.95
N ALA A 81 9.79 -18.55 -7.48
CA ALA A 81 10.82 -18.67 -6.45
C ALA A 81 12.18 -18.08 -6.88
N ASP A 82 12.46 -18.11 -8.18
CA ASP A 82 13.73 -17.62 -8.76
C ASP A 82 13.84 -16.09 -8.76
N VAL A 83 12.71 -15.38 -8.63
CA VAL A 83 12.68 -13.91 -8.56
C VAL A 83 11.90 -13.50 -7.31
N PRO A 84 12.55 -13.47 -6.14
CA PRO A 84 11.89 -13.18 -4.89
C PRO A 84 11.38 -11.74 -4.85
N VAL A 85 10.19 -11.56 -4.24
CA VAL A 85 9.61 -10.25 -3.93
C VAL A 85 10.03 -9.83 -2.53
N ARG A 86 10.51 -8.61 -2.37
CA ARG A 86 10.92 -8.02 -1.08
C ARG A 86 10.39 -6.59 -0.94
N PRO A 87 9.74 -6.25 0.18
CA PRO A 87 9.27 -7.14 1.24
C PRO A 87 8.32 -8.24 0.71
N PRO A 88 8.13 -9.33 1.47
CA PRO A 88 7.28 -10.44 1.00
C PRO A 88 5.82 -9.98 0.89
N LYS A 89 5.08 -10.60 -0.04
CA LYS A 89 3.67 -10.25 -0.32
C LYS A 89 2.77 -10.28 0.92
N VAL A 90 3.07 -11.12 1.92
CA VAL A 90 2.31 -11.15 3.18
C VAL A 90 2.47 -9.84 3.97
N ALA A 91 3.65 -9.24 3.97
CA ALA A 91 3.86 -7.94 4.60
C ALA A 91 3.01 -6.86 3.90
N LEU A 92 3.03 -6.84 2.57
CA LEU A 92 2.22 -5.89 1.80
C LEU A 92 0.73 -6.07 2.06
N SER A 93 0.22 -7.31 2.05
CA SER A 93 -1.21 -7.57 2.26
C SER A 93 -1.71 -7.11 3.63
N ILE A 94 -0.86 -7.20 4.65
CA ILE A 94 -1.18 -6.70 6.00
C ILE A 94 -1.16 -5.17 6.01
N CYS A 95 -0.11 -4.56 5.47
CA CYS A 95 0.02 -3.09 5.46
C CYS A 95 -1.01 -2.37 4.57
N GLN A 96 -1.63 -3.08 3.62
CA GLN A 96 -2.71 -2.53 2.80
C GLN A 96 -4.03 -2.38 3.55
N ASP A 97 -4.20 -3.00 4.70
CA ASP A 97 -5.44 -2.96 5.49
C ASP A 97 -5.13 -2.50 6.92
N ARG A 98 -5.61 -1.31 7.30
CA ARG A 98 -5.35 -0.70 8.61
C ARG A 98 -5.80 -1.55 9.78
N LEU A 99 -6.86 -2.35 9.62
CA LEU A 99 -7.30 -3.27 10.67
C LEU A 99 -6.31 -4.40 10.86
N LEU A 100 -5.89 -5.07 9.77
CA LEU A 100 -4.89 -6.14 9.82
C LEU A 100 -3.55 -5.65 10.39
N GLU A 101 -3.14 -4.44 10.04
CA GLU A 101 -1.93 -3.80 10.60
C GLU A 101 -2.05 -3.60 12.11
N LYS A 102 -3.17 -3.07 12.60
CA LYS A 102 -3.44 -2.89 14.03
C LYS A 102 -3.51 -4.20 14.79
N GLU A 103 -4.15 -5.21 14.22
CA GLU A 103 -4.20 -6.55 14.79
C GLU A 103 -2.81 -7.19 14.89
N LEU A 104 -1.97 -7.02 13.84
CA LEU A 104 -0.59 -7.48 13.88
C LEU A 104 0.19 -6.80 14.99
N PHE A 105 0.08 -5.47 15.14
CA PHE A 105 0.75 -4.75 16.22
C PHE A 105 0.31 -5.26 17.59
N GLY A 106 -0.98 -5.51 17.79
CA GLY A 106 -1.49 -6.11 19.01
C GLY A 106 -0.89 -7.50 19.30
N LYS A 107 -0.81 -8.37 18.29
CA LYS A 107 -0.19 -9.71 18.40
C LYS A 107 1.31 -9.63 18.74
N LEU A 108 1.99 -8.60 18.29
CA LEU A 108 3.41 -8.36 18.56
C LEU A 108 3.66 -7.60 19.88
N GLY A 109 2.61 -7.21 20.61
CA GLY A 109 2.73 -6.43 21.84
C GLY A 109 3.14 -4.97 21.59
N ILE A 110 3.00 -4.46 20.35
CA ILE A 110 3.31 -3.07 19.99
C ILE A 110 2.12 -2.21 20.40
N PRO A 111 2.31 -1.20 21.27
CA PRO A 111 1.21 -0.33 21.70
C PRO A 111 0.59 0.45 20.53
N THR A 112 -0.73 0.46 20.45
CA THR A 112 -1.50 1.27 19.51
C THR A 112 -2.60 2.01 20.25
N PRO A 113 -3.08 3.17 19.73
CA PRO A 113 -4.33 3.74 20.21
C PRO A 113 -5.48 2.73 20.11
N ARG A 114 -6.49 2.88 20.97
CA ARG A 114 -7.71 2.07 20.88
C ARG A 114 -8.32 2.19 19.49
N PHE A 115 -8.80 1.10 18.96
CA PHE A 115 -9.45 1.04 17.65
C PHE A 115 -10.61 0.03 17.66
N ALA A 116 -11.50 0.16 16.71
CA ALA A 116 -12.57 -0.78 16.45
C ALA A 116 -12.81 -0.86 14.94
N ALA A 117 -13.11 -2.04 14.44
CA ALA A 117 -13.54 -2.24 13.05
C ALA A 117 -14.96 -1.72 12.87
N VAL A 118 -15.24 -1.18 11.68
CA VAL A 118 -16.57 -0.69 11.31
C VAL A 118 -16.88 -1.22 9.90
N ASP A 119 -17.69 -2.26 9.83
CA ASP A 119 -18.12 -2.86 8.57
C ASP A 119 -19.53 -2.36 8.15
N GLY A 120 -20.25 -1.68 9.04
CA GLY A 120 -21.56 -1.13 8.79
C GLY A 120 -21.99 -0.07 9.80
N ARG A 121 -23.18 0.51 9.60
CA ARG A 121 -23.70 1.58 10.48
C ARG A 121 -23.84 1.14 11.94
N ALA A 122 -24.31 -0.06 12.17
CA ALA A 122 -24.49 -0.58 13.53
C ALA A 122 -23.15 -0.68 14.29
N ASP A 123 -22.10 -1.09 13.59
CA ASP A 123 -20.75 -1.18 14.16
C ASP A 123 -20.17 0.20 14.47
N PHE A 124 -20.52 1.20 13.65
CA PHE A 124 -20.02 2.57 13.83
C PHE A 124 -20.43 3.17 15.20
N ASP A 125 -21.68 3.03 15.58
CA ASP A 125 -22.19 3.52 16.87
C ASP A 125 -21.52 2.79 18.04
N ALA A 126 -21.33 1.46 17.92
CA ALA A 126 -20.60 0.65 18.89
C ALA A 126 -19.12 1.05 18.98
N ALA A 127 -18.48 1.29 17.84
CA ALA A 127 -17.09 1.73 17.77
C ALA A 127 -16.88 3.09 18.43
N LEU A 128 -17.80 4.04 18.24
CA LEU A 128 -17.77 5.34 18.92
C LEU A 128 -17.86 5.20 20.44
N ALA A 129 -18.72 4.30 20.93
CA ALA A 129 -18.83 4.04 22.36
C ALA A 129 -17.56 3.38 22.93
N GLN A 130 -16.93 2.48 22.18
CA GLN A 130 -15.71 1.77 22.56
C GLN A 130 -14.46 2.65 22.53
N VAL A 131 -14.26 3.38 21.44
CA VAL A 131 -13.05 4.20 21.20
C VAL A 131 -13.14 5.52 21.92
N GLY A 132 -14.32 6.14 21.92
CA GLY A 132 -14.58 7.45 22.52
C GLY A 132 -14.33 8.62 21.55
N ILE A 133 -14.67 9.82 22.03
CA ILE A 133 -14.45 11.09 21.33
C ILE A 133 -13.43 11.90 22.14
N PRO A 134 -12.42 12.55 21.52
CA PRO A 134 -12.20 12.64 20.08
C PRO A 134 -11.63 11.35 19.48
N GLY A 135 -12.04 11.06 18.25
CA GLY A 135 -11.57 9.91 17.48
C GLY A 135 -11.29 10.27 16.02
N VAL A 136 -10.77 9.32 15.26
CA VAL A 136 -10.55 9.46 13.81
C VAL A 136 -11.15 8.26 13.12
N LEU A 137 -12.14 8.50 12.27
CA LEU A 137 -12.68 7.52 11.36
C LEU A 137 -11.76 7.42 10.14
N LYS A 138 -11.40 6.20 9.72
CA LYS A 138 -10.46 5.98 8.60
C LYS A 138 -10.94 4.86 7.72
N THR A 139 -10.79 5.01 6.40
CA THR A 139 -10.96 3.89 5.47
C THR A 139 -9.88 2.84 5.74
N ARG A 140 -10.24 1.57 5.70
CA ARG A 140 -9.29 0.46 5.91
C ARG A 140 -8.23 0.42 4.82
N ARG A 141 -8.60 0.76 3.58
CA ARG A 141 -7.72 0.70 2.41
C ARG A 141 -7.70 2.02 1.65
N PHE A 142 -6.68 2.23 0.84
CA PHE A 142 -6.51 3.37 -0.08
C PHE A 142 -6.46 4.76 0.57
N GLY A 143 -6.34 4.84 1.89
CA GLY A 143 -6.16 6.12 2.57
C GLY A 143 -4.68 6.54 2.62
N TYR A 144 -4.35 7.71 2.08
CA TYR A 144 -2.99 8.28 2.08
C TYR A 144 -3.05 9.82 2.23
N ASP A 145 -1.98 10.42 2.73
CA ASP A 145 -1.84 11.88 2.87
C ASP A 145 -3.07 12.61 3.45
N GLY A 146 -3.69 12.00 4.47
CA GLY A 146 -4.89 12.55 5.09
C GLY A 146 -6.20 12.24 4.35
N LYS A 147 -6.15 11.65 3.17
CA LYS A 147 -7.35 11.18 2.45
C LYS A 147 -7.91 9.92 3.09
N GLY A 148 -9.22 9.72 2.96
CA GLY A 148 -9.89 8.58 3.55
C GLY A 148 -9.92 8.62 5.08
N GLN A 149 -9.92 9.82 5.69
CA GLN A 149 -10.09 9.98 7.15
C GLN A 149 -10.91 11.21 7.50
N ALA A 150 -11.59 11.14 8.64
CA ALA A 150 -12.35 12.23 9.21
C ALA A 150 -12.16 12.27 10.74
N ILE A 151 -11.95 13.46 11.28
CA ILE A 151 -11.83 13.66 12.73
C ILE A 151 -13.24 13.80 13.32
N VAL A 152 -13.51 13.05 14.37
CA VAL A 152 -14.79 13.03 15.10
C VAL A 152 -14.57 13.63 16.48
N ARG A 153 -15.07 14.85 16.72
CA ARG A 153 -15.01 15.55 18.00
C ARG A 153 -16.37 15.68 18.68
N SER A 154 -17.44 15.39 17.92
CA SER A 154 -18.82 15.51 18.38
C SER A 154 -19.71 14.49 17.68
N ALA A 155 -20.93 14.28 18.18
CA ALA A 155 -21.93 13.45 17.50
C ALA A 155 -22.26 13.98 16.08
N ARG A 156 -22.25 15.30 15.88
CA ARG A 156 -22.48 15.89 14.56
C ARG A 156 -21.34 15.55 13.61
N ASP A 157 -20.08 15.59 14.06
CA ASP A 157 -18.94 15.20 13.23
C ASP A 157 -19.02 13.72 12.87
N ALA A 158 -19.51 12.85 13.78
CA ALA A 158 -19.70 11.43 13.54
C ALA A 158 -20.66 11.18 12.36
N GLU A 159 -21.80 11.85 12.32
CA GLU A 159 -22.76 11.74 11.22
C GLU A 159 -22.16 12.23 9.90
N SER A 160 -21.45 13.35 9.92
CA SER A 160 -20.77 13.89 8.73
C SER A 160 -19.67 12.94 8.23
N ALA A 161 -18.86 12.40 9.14
CA ALA A 161 -17.80 11.44 8.82
C ALA A 161 -18.38 10.16 8.21
N TRP A 162 -19.46 9.63 8.79
CA TRP A 162 -20.17 8.48 8.26
C TRP A 162 -20.73 8.73 6.87
N SER A 163 -21.40 9.86 6.65
CA SER A 163 -21.94 10.24 5.33
C SER A 163 -20.86 10.34 4.26
N THR A 164 -19.65 10.72 4.66
CA THR A 164 -18.52 10.89 3.72
C THR A 164 -17.78 9.58 3.45
N LEU A 165 -17.59 8.73 4.47
CA LEU A 165 -16.71 7.57 4.41
C LEU A 165 -17.44 6.22 4.54
N GLY A 166 -18.68 6.21 5.05
CA GLY A 166 -19.39 4.99 5.45
C GLY A 166 -19.87 4.07 4.32
N GLY A 167 -19.56 4.38 3.06
CA GLY A 167 -19.83 3.51 1.92
C GLY A 167 -18.83 2.36 1.73
N GLN A 168 -17.86 2.21 2.63
CA GLN A 168 -16.79 1.23 2.56
C GLN A 168 -16.38 0.79 3.97
N ALA A 169 -15.61 -0.31 4.08
CA ALA A 169 -15.07 -0.76 5.36
C ALA A 169 -14.10 0.27 5.98
N LEU A 170 -14.23 0.51 7.28
CA LEU A 170 -13.56 1.55 8.03
C LEU A 170 -12.77 0.96 9.21
#